data_1dbd5fa927eedddeea5ce219af601155
#
_entry.id   1dbd5fa927eedddeea5ce219af601155
#
_cell.length_a   1.000
_cell.length_b   1.000
_cell.length_c   1.000
_cell.angle_alpha   90.00
_cell.angle_beta   90.00
_cell.angle_gamma   90.00
#
_symmetry.space_group_name_H-M   'P 1'
#
loop_
_entity.id
_entity.type
_entity.pdbx_description
1 polymer ?
#
loop_
_entity_poly.entity_id
_entity_poly.type
_entity_poly.pdbx_seq_one_letter_code
_entity_poly.pdbx_strand_id
1 'polypeptide(L)'
;VIDFRYHLVSLISVFLALAVGIALGAGPLEQTIGDSLTGQVDQLRVEKEELRAELDEQAAATSDLQAFAGAAGPRLVAGALEGRRVAVVALGEVDGERLAAIRAGLEAAGAGLTAQVTLTPAWTDPEQRSYRQALAGTLVQYLRPAPAADAGPAAELATALVQGLTRPDVAGTDALAADGRLLLELLSTGDTPLLSLGEPVEAPADAVVVVQPVAPEVATEEEGTAAPAAEATEAAVAIVRAAGTDAEGGVLADGPGGADSLTAAVLADGDLADDVTTVTGTEGVVGTTVLPLALAADIGGTVGHYGEGAEDPSALPPVVALDPPDRAGRAAAAAAAAAAPATDAAGTAGDAAAGGTEG
;
A
#
# COMPACT_ATOMS: atom_id res chain seq x y z
N VAL A 1 -3.09 -50.32 86.67
CA VAL A 1 -2.63 -51.26 85.65
C VAL A 1 -3.32 -50.91 84.37
N ILE A 2 -2.61 -50.27 83.48
CA ILE A 2 -3.14 -49.91 82.14
C ILE A 2 -3.17 -51.24 81.35
N ASP A 3 -4.37 -51.61 80.98
CA ASP A 3 -4.66 -52.90 80.38
C ASP A 3 -4.03 -52.95 78.94
N PHE A 4 -2.96 -53.77 78.81
CA PHE A 4 -2.24 -53.98 77.57
C PHE A 4 -3.13 -54.36 76.37
N ARG A 5 -4.27 -54.93 76.68
CA ARG A 5 -5.30 -55.31 75.70
C ARG A 5 -5.88 -54.11 74.96
N TYR A 6 -6.11 -52.98 75.65
CA TYR A 6 -6.64 -51.79 75.01
C TYR A 6 -5.59 -51.13 74.12
N HIS A 7 -4.35 -51.11 74.48
CA HIS A 7 -3.26 -50.63 73.63
C HIS A 7 -3.09 -51.44 72.37
N LEU A 8 -3.21 -52.75 72.44
CA LEU A 8 -3.09 -53.64 71.32
C LEU A 8 -4.21 -53.46 70.34
N VAL A 9 -5.46 -53.30 70.82
CA VAL A 9 -6.65 -53.05 69.98
C VAL A 9 -6.55 -51.71 69.33
N SER A 10 -6.11 -50.68 70.04
CA SER A 10 -5.94 -49.32 69.48
C SER A 10 -4.87 -49.30 68.35
N LEU A 11 -3.73 -49.98 68.57
CA LEU A 11 -2.64 -50.08 67.59
C LEU A 11 -3.11 -50.84 66.32
N ILE A 12 -3.81 -51.97 66.49
CA ILE A 12 -4.37 -52.74 65.38
C ILE A 12 -5.37 -51.88 64.60
N SER A 13 -6.23 -51.09 65.26
CA SER A 13 -7.21 -50.23 64.62
C SER A 13 -6.55 -49.12 63.79
N VAL A 14 -5.46 -48.49 64.29
CA VAL A 14 -4.68 -47.50 63.58
C VAL A 14 -4.01 -48.07 62.35
N PHE A 15 -3.35 -49.29 62.49
CA PHE A 15 -2.74 -49.92 61.34
C PHE A 15 -3.76 -50.39 60.30
N LEU A 16 -4.93 -50.83 60.74
CA LEU A 16 -5.99 -51.25 59.83
C LEU A 16 -6.57 -50.04 59.11
N ALA A 17 -6.77 -48.92 59.79
CA ALA A 17 -7.21 -47.68 59.17
C ALA A 17 -6.16 -47.15 58.17
N LEU A 18 -4.89 -47.20 58.53
CA LEU A 18 -3.78 -46.82 57.63
C LEU A 18 -3.72 -47.71 56.39
N ALA A 19 -3.79 -49.08 56.60
CA ALA A 19 -3.80 -50.00 55.48
C ALA A 19 -4.97 -49.87 54.56
N VAL A 20 -6.18 -49.56 55.05
CA VAL A 20 -7.37 -49.27 54.28
C VAL A 20 -7.21 -47.93 53.58
N GLY A 21 -6.63 -46.90 54.21
CA GLY A 21 -6.34 -45.61 53.63
C GLY A 21 -5.35 -45.70 52.47
N ILE A 22 -4.30 -46.48 52.60
CA ILE A 22 -3.32 -46.74 51.54
C ILE A 22 -3.96 -47.55 50.40
N ALA A 23 -4.73 -48.61 50.69
CA ALA A 23 -5.38 -49.43 49.68
C ALA A 23 -6.46 -48.65 48.87
N LEU A 24 -7.19 -47.74 49.50
CA LEU A 24 -8.16 -46.87 48.82
C LEU A 24 -7.51 -45.68 48.13
N GLY A 25 -6.39 -45.15 48.67
CA GLY A 25 -5.70 -43.99 48.12
C GLY A 25 -4.75 -44.29 46.94
N ALA A 26 -4.21 -45.50 46.87
CA ALA A 26 -3.15 -45.82 45.91
C ALA A 26 -3.61 -46.61 44.65
N GLY A 27 -4.87 -47.01 44.54
CA GLY A 27 -5.19 -47.97 43.48
C GLY A 27 -6.11 -47.49 42.35
N PRO A 28 -7.31 -46.96 42.57
CA PRO A 28 -8.25 -46.72 41.47
C PRO A 28 -8.17 -45.33 40.82
N LEU A 29 -7.72 -44.30 41.55
CA LEU A 29 -7.74 -42.93 41.03
C LEU A 29 -6.59 -42.62 40.05
N GLU A 30 -5.39 -43.15 40.29
CA GLU A 30 -4.23 -42.91 39.40
C GLU A 30 -4.42 -43.57 38.03
N GLN A 31 -4.97 -44.77 37.98
CA GLN A 31 -5.21 -45.47 36.72
C GLN A 31 -6.32 -44.78 35.91
N THR A 32 -7.42 -44.39 36.55
CA THR A 32 -8.53 -43.73 35.82
C THR A 32 -8.18 -42.36 35.27
N ILE A 33 -7.37 -41.56 36.00
CA ILE A 33 -6.88 -40.25 35.53
C ILE A 33 -5.81 -40.47 34.44
N GLY A 34 -4.90 -41.41 34.61
CA GLY A 34 -3.89 -41.73 33.61
C GLY A 34 -4.48 -42.20 32.28
N ASP A 35 -5.44 -43.11 32.34
CA ASP A 35 -6.15 -43.60 31.14
C ASP A 35 -6.98 -42.51 30.46
N SER A 36 -7.65 -41.64 31.23
CA SER A 36 -8.39 -40.52 30.70
C SER A 36 -7.48 -39.50 30.04
N LEU A 37 -6.34 -39.15 30.66
CA LEU A 37 -5.36 -38.21 30.08
C LEU A 37 -4.68 -38.81 28.83
N THR A 38 -4.36 -40.10 28.85
CA THR A 38 -3.80 -40.79 27.68
C THR A 38 -4.80 -40.78 26.53
N GLY A 39 -6.07 -41.08 26.79
CA GLY A 39 -7.14 -41.01 25.79
C GLY A 39 -7.33 -39.61 25.22
N GLN A 40 -7.27 -38.54 26.05
CA GLN A 40 -7.35 -37.17 25.59
C GLN A 40 -6.13 -36.77 24.74
N VAL A 41 -4.92 -37.18 25.14
CA VAL A 41 -3.69 -36.94 24.38
C VAL A 41 -3.75 -37.64 23.01
N ASP A 42 -4.23 -38.86 22.96
CA ASP A 42 -4.37 -39.60 21.71
C ASP A 42 -5.44 -38.99 20.81
N GLN A 43 -6.55 -38.53 21.38
CA GLN A 43 -7.59 -37.79 20.63
C GLN A 43 -7.05 -36.48 20.08
N LEU A 44 -6.31 -35.70 20.88
CA LEU A 44 -5.69 -34.44 20.40
C LEU A 44 -4.63 -34.68 19.33
N ARG A 45 -3.92 -35.82 19.37
CA ARG A 45 -2.98 -36.20 18.30
C ARG A 45 -3.71 -36.46 16.99
N VAL A 46 -4.79 -37.25 17.03
CA VAL A 46 -5.61 -37.53 15.86
C VAL A 46 -6.21 -36.25 15.28
N GLU A 47 -6.81 -35.42 16.13
CA GLU A 47 -7.37 -34.12 15.69
C GLU A 47 -6.30 -33.19 15.08
N LYS A 48 -5.11 -33.15 15.69
CA LYS A 48 -3.97 -32.40 15.13
C LYS A 48 -3.50 -32.95 13.77
N GLU A 49 -3.50 -34.26 13.58
CA GLU A 49 -3.13 -34.91 12.33
C GLU A 49 -4.20 -34.65 11.26
N GLU A 50 -5.49 -34.71 11.61
CA GLU A 50 -6.59 -34.37 10.73
C GLU A 50 -6.54 -32.91 10.29
N LEU A 51 -6.36 -31.96 11.24
CA LEU A 51 -6.22 -30.53 10.94
C LEU A 51 -4.99 -30.24 10.05
N ARG A 52 -3.88 -30.95 10.25
CA ARG A 52 -2.72 -30.81 9.38
C ARG A 52 -3.00 -31.30 7.97
N ALA A 53 -3.65 -32.45 7.84
CA ALA A 53 -4.02 -32.99 6.54
C ALA A 53 -4.99 -32.06 5.80
N GLU A 54 -5.95 -31.45 6.52
CA GLU A 54 -6.87 -30.46 5.95
C GLU A 54 -6.13 -29.19 5.53
N LEU A 55 -5.19 -28.67 6.34
CA LEU A 55 -4.36 -27.53 5.97
C LEU A 55 -3.49 -27.81 4.74
N ASP A 56 -2.90 -29.01 4.66
CA ASP A 56 -2.09 -29.41 3.52
C ASP A 56 -2.95 -29.52 2.23
N GLU A 57 -4.17 -30.04 2.33
CA GLU A 57 -5.13 -30.09 1.21
C GLU A 57 -5.55 -28.68 0.76
N GLN A 58 -5.87 -27.78 1.71
CA GLN A 58 -6.22 -26.40 1.41
C GLN A 58 -5.04 -25.64 0.78
N ALA A 59 -3.83 -25.84 1.29
CA ALA A 59 -2.62 -25.25 0.75
C ALA A 59 -2.36 -25.73 -0.69
N ALA A 60 -2.54 -27.02 -0.98
CA ALA A 60 -2.42 -27.57 -2.33
C ALA A 60 -3.47 -26.98 -3.27
N ALA A 61 -4.73 -26.92 -2.87
CA ALA A 61 -5.81 -26.33 -3.66
C ALA A 61 -5.56 -24.84 -3.96
N THR A 62 -5.08 -24.08 -2.97
CA THR A 62 -4.69 -22.68 -3.13
C THR A 62 -3.53 -22.54 -4.11
N SER A 63 -2.50 -23.37 -4.00
CA SER A 63 -1.36 -23.40 -4.91
C SER A 63 -1.78 -23.69 -6.35
N ASP A 64 -2.69 -24.62 -6.57
CA ASP A 64 -3.23 -24.95 -7.90
C ASP A 64 -3.99 -23.76 -8.50
N LEU A 65 -4.80 -23.06 -7.69
CA LEU A 65 -5.52 -21.86 -8.13
C LEU A 65 -4.56 -20.71 -8.47
N GLN A 66 -3.51 -20.52 -7.67
CA GLN A 66 -2.47 -19.51 -7.93
C GLN A 66 -1.70 -19.84 -9.21
N ALA A 67 -1.34 -21.09 -9.44
CA ALA A 67 -0.69 -21.54 -10.66
C ALA A 67 -1.57 -21.32 -11.90
N PHE A 68 -2.87 -21.61 -11.79
CA PHE A 68 -3.84 -21.32 -12.85
C PHE A 68 -3.96 -19.83 -13.12
N ALA A 69 -4.11 -19.02 -12.08
CA ALA A 69 -4.20 -17.56 -12.20
C ALA A 69 -2.92 -16.98 -12.83
N GLY A 70 -1.74 -17.44 -12.42
CA GLY A 70 -0.45 -17.05 -13.01
C GLY A 70 -0.33 -17.40 -14.49
N ALA A 71 -0.88 -18.52 -14.92
CA ALA A 71 -0.89 -18.93 -16.33
C ALA A 71 -1.95 -18.19 -17.18
N ALA A 72 -3.08 -17.83 -16.57
CA ALA A 72 -4.19 -17.12 -17.22
C ALA A 72 -3.97 -15.61 -17.25
N GLY A 73 -3.38 -15.03 -16.19
CA GLY A 73 -3.19 -13.60 -15.99
C GLY A 73 -2.60 -12.87 -17.20
N PRO A 74 -1.45 -13.28 -17.75
CA PRO A 74 -0.86 -12.61 -18.91
C PRO A 74 -1.76 -12.56 -20.15
N ARG A 75 -2.64 -13.56 -20.30
CA ARG A 75 -3.62 -13.60 -21.42
C ARG A 75 -4.81 -12.68 -21.16
N LEU A 76 -5.19 -12.54 -19.90
CA LEU A 76 -6.30 -11.69 -19.49
C LEU A 76 -5.96 -10.21 -19.66
N VAL A 77 -4.73 -9.83 -19.34
CA VAL A 77 -4.28 -8.43 -19.36
C VAL A 77 -3.71 -8.01 -20.73
N ALA A 78 -3.45 -8.95 -21.63
CA ALA A 78 -2.77 -8.68 -22.90
C ALA A 78 -3.42 -7.54 -23.70
N GLY A 79 -2.63 -6.50 -24.01
CA GLY A 79 -3.07 -5.35 -24.78
C GLY A 79 -3.83 -4.28 -23.98
N ALA A 80 -4.08 -4.48 -22.68
CA ALA A 80 -4.82 -3.51 -21.86
C ALA A 80 -4.10 -2.15 -21.77
N LEU A 81 -2.75 -2.14 -21.82
CA LEU A 81 -1.90 -0.95 -21.72
C LEU A 81 -0.99 -0.79 -22.95
N GLU A 82 -1.42 -1.28 -24.11
CA GLU A 82 -0.61 -1.25 -25.32
C GLU A 82 -0.10 0.14 -25.67
N GLY A 83 1.23 0.25 -25.85
CA GLY A 83 1.91 1.48 -26.22
C GLY A 83 2.05 2.53 -25.10
N ARG A 84 1.54 2.27 -23.89
CA ARG A 84 1.68 3.16 -22.74
C ARG A 84 2.99 2.96 -21.99
N ARG A 85 3.46 4.03 -21.39
CA ARG A 85 4.64 4.07 -20.53
C ARG A 85 4.20 4.26 -19.09
N VAL A 86 4.72 3.43 -18.21
CA VAL A 86 4.35 3.46 -16.78
C VAL A 86 5.59 3.71 -15.93
N ALA A 87 5.46 4.62 -14.97
CA ALA A 87 6.41 4.78 -13.89
C ALA A 87 5.91 4.06 -12.63
N VAL A 88 6.80 3.38 -11.92
CA VAL A 88 6.50 2.74 -10.63
C VAL A 88 7.16 3.54 -9.52
N VAL A 89 6.36 4.02 -8.58
CA VAL A 89 6.78 4.80 -7.41
C VAL A 89 6.53 3.96 -6.15
N ALA A 90 7.59 3.45 -5.54
CA ALA A 90 7.52 2.76 -4.26
C ALA A 90 7.58 3.78 -3.10
N LEU A 91 6.61 3.76 -2.20
CA LEU A 91 6.53 4.67 -1.05
C LEU A 91 7.52 4.34 0.08
N GLY A 92 8.48 3.48 -0.20
CA GLY A 92 9.55 3.02 0.68
C GLY A 92 10.17 1.75 0.11
N GLU A 93 10.88 1.01 0.95
CA GLU A 93 11.46 -0.28 0.54
C GLU A 93 10.35 -1.31 0.33
N VAL A 94 10.24 -1.83 -0.88
CA VAL A 94 9.31 -2.87 -1.30
C VAL A 94 10.11 -4.12 -1.66
N ASP A 95 9.58 -5.28 -1.32
CA ASP A 95 10.19 -6.55 -1.67
C ASP A 95 10.44 -6.67 -3.17
N GLY A 96 11.63 -7.16 -3.53
CA GLY A 96 12.08 -7.22 -4.92
C GLY A 96 11.26 -8.20 -5.79
N GLU A 97 10.74 -9.28 -5.21
CA GLU A 97 9.90 -10.25 -5.93
C GLU A 97 8.54 -9.62 -6.26
N ARG A 98 7.96 -8.86 -5.30
CA ARG A 98 6.71 -8.12 -5.52
C ARG A 98 6.87 -7.06 -6.60
N LEU A 99 7.94 -6.26 -6.58
CA LEU A 99 8.21 -5.27 -7.62
C LEU A 99 8.41 -5.93 -8.99
N ALA A 100 9.11 -7.07 -9.04
CA ALA A 100 9.30 -7.84 -10.27
C ALA A 100 7.98 -8.40 -10.80
N ALA A 101 7.09 -8.88 -9.93
CA ALA A 101 5.76 -9.38 -10.30
C ALA A 101 4.85 -8.25 -10.84
N ILE A 102 4.84 -7.07 -10.20
CA ILE A 102 4.12 -5.88 -10.68
C ILE A 102 4.65 -5.48 -12.07
N ARG A 103 5.97 -5.41 -12.24
CA ARG A 103 6.60 -5.11 -13.54
C ARG A 103 6.16 -6.11 -14.61
N ALA A 104 6.27 -7.41 -14.33
CA ALA A 104 5.89 -8.46 -15.28
C ALA A 104 4.41 -8.37 -15.67
N GLY A 105 3.51 -8.02 -14.74
CA GLY A 105 2.09 -7.79 -15.00
C GLY A 105 1.85 -6.61 -15.96
N LEU A 106 2.53 -5.49 -15.74
CA LEU A 106 2.45 -4.30 -16.59
C LEU A 106 3.01 -4.58 -18.00
N GLU A 107 4.17 -5.25 -18.09
CA GLU A 107 4.77 -5.66 -19.37
C GLU A 107 3.87 -6.65 -20.15
N ALA A 108 3.24 -7.60 -19.44
CA ALA A 108 2.27 -8.53 -20.06
C ALA A 108 1.02 -7.81 -20.61
N ALA A 109 0.66 -6.67 -20.04
CA ALA A 109 -0.41 -5.81 -20.53
C ALA A 109 0.01 -4.92 -21.72
N GLY A 110 1.27 -4.95 -22.14
CA GLY A 110 1.81 -4.15 -23.24
C GLY A 110 2.37 -2.79 -22.82
N ALA A 111 2.53 -2.54 -21.53
CA ALA A 111 3.14 -1.31 -21.03
C ALA A 111 4.67 -1.37 -21.12
N GLY A 112 5.31 -0.23 -21.42
CA GLY A 112 6.74 -0.03 -21.25
C GLY A 112 7.05 0.66 -19.92
N LEU A 113 7.96 0.12 -19.11
CA LEU A 113 8.41 0.82 -17.90
C LEU A 113 9.45 1.89 -18.25
N THR A 114 9.24 3.11 -17.73
CA THR A 114 10.17 4.23 -17.94
C THR A 114 10.93 4.65 -16.70
N ALA A 115 10.40 4.37 -15.54
CA ALA A 115 11.05 4.71 -14.27
C ALA A 115 10.65 3.75 -13.15
N GLN A 116 11.61 3.50 -12.26
CA GLN A 116 11.38 2.93 -10.94
C GLN A 116 11.98 3.86 -9.90
N VAL A 117 11.14 4.39 -9.04
CA VAL A 117 11.49 5.36 -8.00
C VAL A 117 11.17 4.76 -6.65
N THR A 118 12.06 4.93 -5.68
CA THR A 118 11.80 4.56 -4.28
C THR A 118 11.95 5.79 -3.41
N LEU A 119 10.94 6.09 -2.61
CA LEU A 119 11.03 7.17 -1.63
C LEU A 119 11.98 6.75 -0.51
N THR A 120 12.82 7.69 -0.09
CA THR A 120 13.70 7.48 1.05
C THR A 120 12.96 7.78 2.37
N PRO A 121 13.45 7.32 3.52
CA PRO A 121 12.88 7.69 4.81
C PRO A 121 12.79 9.21 5.04
N ALA A 122 13.65 10.01 4.39
CA ALA A 122 13.64 11.46 4.50
C ALA A 122 12.35 12.11 3.97
N TRP A 123 11.58 11.40 3.14
CA TRP A 123 10.29 11.89 2.64
C TRP A 123 9.25 12.07 3.76
N THR A 124 9.29 11.24 4.81
CA THR A 124 8.32 11.25 5.92
C THR A 124 8.94 11.51 7.29
N ASP A 125 10.28 11.58 7.39
CA ASP A 125 10.99 11.84 8.64
C ASP A 125 10.61 13.22 9.23
N PRO A 126 10.07 13.30 10.45
CA PRO A 126 9.73 14.56 11.11
C PRO A 126 10.92 15.52 11.25
N GLU A 127 12.15 15.01 11.40
CA GLU A 127 13.36 15.82 11.52
C GLU A 127 13.69 16.57 10.22
N GLN A 128 13.24 16.03 9.07
CA GLN A 128 13.45 16.61 7.74
C GLN A 128 12.31 17.53 7.29
N ARG A 129 11.30 17.80 8.13
CA ARG A 129 10.13 18.64 7.78
C ARG A 129 10.53 20.02 7.27
N SER A 130 11.46 20.70 7.95
CA SER A 130 11.91 22.03 7.54
C SER A 130 12.62 22.01 6.19
N TYR A 131 13.41 20.97 5.93
CA TYR A 131 14.05 20.77 4.64
C TYR A 131 13.01 20.55 3.53
N ARG A 132 12.03 19.68 3.75
CA ARG A 132 10.96 19.44 2.80
C ARG A 132 10.16 20.70 2.48
N GLN A 133 9.82 21.51 3.49
CA GLN A 133 9.13 22.79 3.29
C GLN A 133 9.93 23.76 2.43
N ALA A 134 11.23 23.91 2.70
CA ALA A 134 12.10 24.79 1.93
C ALA A 134 12.27 24.30 0.49
N LEU A 135 12.42 22.99 0.29
CA LEU A 135 12.54 22.38 -1.03
C LEU A 135 11.23 22.53 -1.82
N ALA A 136 10.07 22.22 -1.23
CA ALA A 136 8.75 22.38 -1.83
C ALA A 136 8.54 23.80 -2.36
N GLY A 137 8.79 24.83 -1.53
CA GLY A 137 8.70 26.23 -1.95
C GLY A 137 9.66 26.60 -3.10
N THR A 138 10.81 25.90 -3.21
CA THR A 138 11.72 26.09 -4.35
C THR A 138 11.21 25.42 -5.61
N LEU A 139 10.55 24.25 -5.50
CA LEU A 139 10.07 23.47 -6.63
C LEU A 139 8.83 24.09 -7.31
N VAL A 140 7.98 24.79 -6.55
CA VAL A 140 6.73 25.40 -7.07
C VAL A 140 6.94 26.22 -8.34
N GLN A 141 8.05 26.94 -8.47
CA GLN A 141 8.36 27.73 -9.66
C GLN A 141 8.49 26.91 -10.96
N TYR A 142 8.75 25.61 -10.84
CA TYR A 142 8.90 24.67 -11.96
C TYR A 142 7.64 23.85 -12.24
N LEU A 143 6.64 23.87 -11.33
CA LEU A 143 5.41 23.09 -11.47
C LEU A 143 4.45 23.74 -12.49
N ARG A 144 3.88 22.94 -13.40
CA ARG A 144 2.94 23.39 -14.44
C ARG A 144 1.86 22.32 -14.73
N PRO A 145 0.63 22.51 -14.32
CA PRO A 145 0.17 23.60 -13.44
C PRO A 145 0.80 23.50 -12.05
N ALA A 146 0.92 24.63 -11.37
CA ALA A 146 1.26 24.65 -9.96
C ALA A 146 0.04 24.19 -9.14
N PRO A 147 0.25 23.45 -8.03
CA PRO A 147 -0.84 23.16 -7.11
C PRO A 147 -1.45 24.43 -6.52
N ALA A 148 -2.64 24.33 -5.92
CA ALA A 148 -3.27 25.45 -5.25
C ALA A 148 -2.36 26.03 -4.16
N ALA A 149 -2.41 27.35 -3.94
CA ALA A 149 -1.49 28.04 -3.01
C ALA A 149 -1.62 27.55 -1.54
N ASP A 150 -2.72 26.92 -1.21
CA ASP A 150 -3.05 26.34 0.09
C ASP A 150 -2.86 24.81 0.16
N ALA A 151 -2.39 24.19 -0.93
CA ALA A 151 -2.23 22.73 -1.01
C ALA A 151 -1.17 22.15 -0.05
N GLY A 152 -0.19 22.97 0.35
CA GLY A 152 0.84 22.61 1.30
C GLY A 152 2.02 21.82 0.72
N PRO A 153 3.11 21.68 1.51
CA PRO A 153 4.37 21.11 1.03
C PRO A 153 4.29 19.65 0.58
N ALA A 154 3.39 18.85 1.17
CA ALA A 154 3.22 17.46 0.78
C ALA A 154 2.67 17.35 -0.65
N ALA A 155 1.66 18.14 -1.00
CA ALA A 155 1.10 18.20 -2.34
C ALA A 155 2.09 18.78 -3.37
N GLU A 156 2.85 19.81 -2.99
CA GLU A 156 3.87 20.41 -3.85
C GLU A 156 4.98 19.41 -4.22
N LEU A 157 5.47 18.65 -3.23
CA LEU A 157 6.49 17.60 -3.44
C LEU A 157 5.93 16.44 -4.28
N ALA A 158 4.69 16.02 -4.00
CA ALA A 158 4.02 14.96 -4.75
C ALA A 158 3.82 15.37 -6.22
N THR A 159 3.33 16.59 -6.47
CA THR A 159 3.21 17.15 -7.82
C THR A 159 4.57 17.24 -8.52
N ALA A 160 5.63 17.66 -7.79
CA ALA A 160 6.98 17.71 -8.34
C ALA A 160 7.49 16.33 -8.78
N LEU A 161 7.26 15.31 -7.97
CA LEU A 161 7.63 13.94 -8.31
C LEU A 161 6.88 13.46 -9.55
N VAL A 162 5.56 13.59 -9.58
CA VAL A 162 4.73 13.09 -10.68
C VAL A 162 5.01 13.87 -11.97
N GLN A 163 5.04 15.19 -11.95
CA GLN A 163 5.39 16.00 -13.13
C GLN A 163 6.83 15.74 -13.58
N GLY A 164 7.74 15.46 -12.65
CA GLY A 164 9.09 15.02 -12.96
C GLY A 164 9.15 13.73 -13.77
N LEU A 165 8.21 12.82 -13.55
CA LEU A 165 8.15 11.52 -14.23
C LEU A 165 7.35 11.55 -15.53
N THR A 166 6.36 12.46 -15.66
CA THR A 166 5.31 12.34 -16.67
C THR A 166 5.35 13.42 -17.75
N ARG A 167 6.12 14.51 -17.55
CA ARG A 167 6.09 15.64 -18.47
C ARG A 167 6.91 15.39 -19.75
N PRO A 168 6.26 15.31 -20.94
CA PRO A 168 6.96 15.15 -22.21
C PRO A 168 7.60 16.48 -22.67
N ASP A 169 8.69 16.38 -23.41
CA ASP A 169 9.32 17.52 -24.06
C ASP A 169 8.50 17.98 -25.30
N VAL A 170 8.35 19.28 -25.48
CA VAL A 170 7.58 19.89 -26.61
C VAL A 170 8.27 19.64 -27.95
N ALA A 171 9.60 19.55 -27.96
CA ALA A 171 10.39 19.32 -29.16
C ALA A 171 10.49 17.85 -29.56
N GLY A 172 10.25 16.94 -28.61
CA GLY A 172 10.31 15.49 -28.84
C GLY A 172 9.57 14.74 -27.70
N THR A 173 8.34 14.38 -27.95
CA THR A 173 7.42 13.78 -26.95
C THR A 173 7.86 12.42 -26.39
N ASP A 174 8.91 11.85 -26.95
CA ASP A 174 9.55 10.62 -26.44
C ASP A 174 10.64 10.91 -25.40
N ALA A 175 11.02 12.17 -25.23
CA ALA A 175 12.00 12.60 -24.23
C ALA A 175 11.29 13.29 -23.05
N LEU A 176 11.87 13.13 -21.87
CA LEU A 176 11.43 13.86 -20.68
C LEU A 176 11.79 15.33 -20.81
N ALA A 177 10.88 16.23 -20.44
CA ALA A 177 11.10 17.68 -20.45
C ALA A 177 12.28 18.09 -19.55
N ALA A 178 12.96 19.18 -19.90
CA ALA A 178 14.09 19.69 -19.11
C ALA A 178 13.68 20.03 -17.66
N ASP A 179 12.50 20.63 -17.47
CA ASP A 179 11.96 20.91 -16.13
C ASP A 179 11.68 19.63 -15.36
N GLY A 180 11.15 18.58 -16.01
CA GLY A 180 10.93 17.28 -15.40
C GLY A 180 12.24 16.65 -14.89
N ARG A 181 13.28 16.67 -15.70
CA ARG A 181 14.62 16.19 -15.27
C ARG A 181 15.17 17.00 -14.08
N LEU A 182 15.00 18.31 -14.10
CA LEU A 182 15.43 19.17 -13.01
C LEU A 182 14.67 18.87 -11.71
N LEU A 183 13.35 18.64 -11.78
CA LEU A 183 12.54 18.24 -10.63
C LEU A 183 13.06 16.92 -10.01
N LEU A 184 13.31 15.90 -10.83
CA LEU A 184 13.85 14.63 -10.36
C LEU A 184 15.28 14.78 -9.80
N GLU A 185 16.11 15.60 -10.42
CA GLU A 185 17.46 15.89 -9.93
C GLU A 185 17.42 16.56 -8.54
N LEU A 186 16.58 17.57 -8.36
CA LEU A 186 16.42 18.28 -7.06
C LEU A 186 15.87 17.38 -5.96
N LEU A 187 15.01 16.41 -6.29
CA LEU A 187 14.45 15.46 -5.34
C LEU A 187 15.42 14.32 -5.01
N SER A 188 16.32 13.93 -5.95
CA SER A 188 17.19 12.76 -5.82
C SER A 188 18.62 13.07 -5.41
N THR A 189 19.01 14.35 -5.37
CA THR A 189 20.40 14.77 -5.09
C THR A 189 20.49 15.60 -3.82
N GLY A 190 21.71 15.78 -3.31
CA GLY A 190 21.99 16.53 -2.10
C GLY A 190 22.33 15.63 -0.92
N ASP A 191 22.50 16.25 0.26
CA ASP A 191 22.87 15.56 1.50
C ASP A 191 21.74 14.68 2.04
N THR A 192 20.49 15.01 1.69
CA THR A 192 19.28 14.31 2.15
C THR A 192 18.34 14.11 0.97
N PRO A 193 18.62 13.14 0.08
CA PRO A 193 17.75 12.89 -1.06
C PRO A 193 16.39 12.38 -0.58
N LEU A 194 15.31 12.87 -1.18
CA LEU A 194 13.94 12.43 -0.88
C LEU A 194 13.54 11.18 -1.65
N LEU A 195 14.23 10.89 -2.75
CA LEU A 195 13.99 9.69 -3.56
C LEU A 195 15.29 9.10 -4.07
N SER A 196 15.22 7.82 -4.42
CA SER A 196 16.25 7.07 -5.12
C SER A 196 15.73 6.62 -6.47
N LEU A 197 16.52 6.84 -7.51
CA LEU A 197 16.26 6.37 -8.87
C LEU A 197 17.11 5.14 -9.13
N GLY A 198 16.48 4.05 -9.61
CA GLY A 198 17.22 2.85 -10.04
C GLY A 198 18.08 3.12 -11.27
N GLU A 199 17.53 3.85 -12.23
CA GLU A 199 18.20 4.27 -13.48
C GLU A 199 17.75 5.70 -13.83
N PRO A 200 18.54 6.45 -14.64
CA PRO A 200 18.13 7.76 -15.14
C PRO A 200 16.83 7.68 -15.93
N VAL A 201 15.91 8.59 -15.67
CA VAL A 201 14.63 8.67 -16.39
C VAL A 201 14.82 9.46 -17.68
N GLU A 202 14.72 8.79 -18.82
CA GLU A 202 14.92 9.41 -20.14
C GLU A 202 13.60 9.76 -20.84
N ALA A 203 12.59 8.91 -20.66
CA ALA A 203 11.29 9.05 -21.31
C ALA A 203 10.16 9.36 -20.31
N PRO A 204 9.17 10.19 -20.67
CA PRO A 204 8.04 10.48 -19.81
C PRO A 204 7.13 9.26 -19.69
N ALA A 205 6.60 9.04 -18.49
CA ALA A 205 5.52 8.10 -18.25
C ALA A 205 4.16 8.70 -18.68
N ASP A 206 3.24 7.84 -19.07
CA ASP A 206 1.85 8.20 -19.35
C ASP A 206 0.98 8.01 -18.09
N ALA A 207 1.32 7.01 -17.28
CA ALA A 207 0.61 6.68 -16.04
C ALA A 207 1.58 6.30 -14.93
N VAL A 208 1.11 6.33 -13.69
CA VAL A 208 1.92 6.07 -12.50
C VAL A 208 1.27 4.97 -11.64
N VAL A 209 2.06 3.98 -11.26
CA VAL A 209 1.68 3.00 -10.24
C VAL A 209 2.41 3.34 -8.95
N VAL A 210 1.64 3.63 -7.91
CA VAL A 210 2.16 3.92 -6.57
C VAL A 210 2.10 2.65 -5.74
N VAL A 211 3.24 2.16 -5.25
CA VAL A 211 3.33 0.90 -4.53
C VAL A 211 3.59 1.15 -3.04
N GLN A 212 2.64 0.74 -2.21
CA GLN A 212 2.78 0.82 -0.76
C GLN A 212 3.63 -0.35 -0.25
N PRO A 213 4.69 -0.12 0.55
CA PRO A 213 5.39 -1.18 1.25
C PRO A 213 4.45 -1.97 2.16
N VAL A 214 4.61 -3.28 2.22
CA VAL A 214 3.94 -4.10 3.23
C VAL A 214 4.74 -4.03 4.52
N ALA A 215 4.10 -3.60 5.60
CA ALA A 215 4.75 -3.61 6.91
C ALA A 215 5.09 -5.07 7.30
N PRO A 216 6.27 -5.36 7.86
CA PRO A 216 6.57 -6.69 8.37
C PRO A 216 5.58 -7.02 9.50
N GLU A 217 5.08 -8.28 9.52
CA GLU A 217 4.08 -8.78 10.51
C GLU A 217 4.50 -8.64 11.99
N VAL A 218 5.71 -8.22 12.27
CA VAL A 218 6.29 -8.06 13.61
C VAL A 218 6.71 -6.60 13.84
N ALA A 219 5.79 -5.67 13.67
CA ALA A 219 5.93 -4.36 14.28
C ALA A 219 5.50 -4.51 15.75
N THR A 220 6.46 -4.67 16.66
CA THR A 220 6.21 -4.48 18.10
C THR A 220 5.64 -3.10 18.28
N GLU A 221 4.42 -3.03 18.84
CA GLU A 221 3.77 -1.80 19.26
C GLU A 221 4.68 -1.06 20.26
N GLU A 222 5.55 -0.21 19.78
CA GLU A 222 6.16 0.82 20.62
C GLU A 222 5.16 1.97 20.70
N GLU A 223 4.51 2.06 21.85
CA GLU A 223 3.66 3.20 22.24
C GLU A 223 4.46 4.51 22.05
N GLY A 224 4.14 5.27 21.01
CA GLY A 224 4.71 6.60 20.79
C GLY A 224 4.76 7.09 19.33
N THR A 225 4.40 6.28 18.32
CA THR A 225 4.65 6.57 16.90
C THR A 225 3.41 6.99 16.07
N ALA A 226 2.28 7.33 16.67
CA ALA A 226 1.06 7.69 15.92
C ALA A 226 1.23 8.95 15.03
N ALA A 227 2.02 9.93 15.44
CA ALA A 227 2.22 11.16 14.66
C ALA A 227 3.05 10.95 13.38
N PRO A 228 4.17 10.17 13.40
CA PRO A 228 4.90 9.83 12.19
C PRO A 228 4.07 9.02 11.18
N ALA A 229 3.23 8.11 11.66
CA ALA A 229 2.35 7.32 10.81
C ALA A 229 1.32 8.19 10.06
N ALA A 230 0.74 9.18 10.74
CA ALA A 230 -0.20 10.13 10.13
C ALA A 230 0.47 10.97 9.03
N GLU A 231 1.69 11.48 9.25
CA GLU A 231 2.45 12.26 8.28
C GLU A 231 2.84 11.40 7.06
N ALA A 232 3.19 10.13 7.28
CA ALA A 232 3.48 9.20 6.21
C ALA A 232 2.23 8.91 5.35
N THR A 233 1.08 8.74 5.97
CA THR A 233 -0.19 8.54 5.27
C THR A 233 -0.57 9.78 4.45
N GLU A 234 -0.45 10.98 5.02
CA GLU A 234 -0.70 12.23 4.31
C GLU A 234 0.20 12.38 3.08
N ALA A 235 1.50 12.11 3.23
CA ALA A 235 2.45 12.15 2.13
C ALA A 235 2.10 11.14 1.03
N ALA A 236 1.77 9.91 1.42
CA ALA A 236 1.38 8.86 0.49
C ALA A 236 0.11 9.22 -0.28
N VAL A 237 -0.92 9.69 0.41
CA VAL A 237 -2.18 10.17 -0.20
C VAL A 237 -1.92 11.30 -1.19
N ALA A 238 -1.05 12.26 -0.85
CA ALA A 238 -0.70 13.35 -1.75
C ALA A 238 -0.07 12.84 -3.07
N ILE A 239 0.80 11.82 -3.00
CA ILE A 239 1.44 11.23 -4.19
C ILE A 239 0.41 10.49 -5.05
N VAL A 240 -0.47 9.70 -4.43
CA VAL A 240 -1.50 8.96 -5.16
C VAL A 240 -2.45 9.93 -5.87
N ARG A 241 -2.88 11.01 -5.18
CA ARG A 241 -3.73 12.06 -5.79
C ARG A 241 -3.01 12.78 -6.94
N ALA A 242 -1.74 13.14 -6.76
CA ALA A 242 -0.95 13.75 -7.83
C ALA A 242 -0.83 12.80 -9.03
N ALA A 243 -0.67 11.49 -8.81
CA ALA A 243 -0.62 10.50 -9.87
C ALA A 243 -1.93 10.44 -10.69
N GLY A 244 -3.09 10.53 -10.04
CA GLY A 244 -4.39 10.61 -10.72
C GLY A 244 -4.65 11.93 -11.45
N THR A 245 -4.00 13.03 -11.02
CA THR A 245 -4.27 14.38 -11.57
C THR A 245 -3.28 14.79 -12.67
N ASP A 246 -1.99 14.50 -12.50
CA ASP A 246 -0.89 14.98 -13.34
C ASP A 246 -0.41 13.95 -14.39
N ALA A 247 -1.03 12.75 -14.45
CA ALA A 247 -0.80 11.72 -15.45
C ALA A 247 -2.09 11.39 -16.23
N GLU A 248 -2.06 10.43 -17.16
CA GLU A 248 -3.28 9.90 -17.80
C GLU A 248 -4.06 8.99 -16.84
N GLY A 249 -3.40 8.43 -15.83
CA GLY A 249 -3.98 7.61 -14.79
C GLY A 249 -2.99 7.34 -13.66
N GLY A 250 -3.53 7.02 -12.49
CA GLY A 250 -2.75 6.71 -11.31
C GLY A 250 -3.43 5.67 -10.43
N VAL A 251 -2.74 4.58 -10.11
CA VAL A 251 -3.27 3.49 -9.28
C VAL A 251 -2.40 3.26 -8.07
N LEU A 252 -3.04 3.12 -6.91
CA LEU A 252 -2.41 2.64 -5.68
C LEU A 252 -2.38 1.12 -5.67
N ALA A 253 -1.19 0.54 -5.63
CA ALA A 253 -0.94 -0.88 -5.41
C ALA A 253 -0.59 -1.11 -3.94
N ASP A 254 -1.55 -1.60 -3.17
CA ASP A 254 -1.41 -1.84 -1.74
C ASP A 254 -1.16 -3.33 -1.43
N GLY A 255 -0.74 -3.62 -0.21
CA GLY A 255 -0.61 -4.96 0.33
C GLY A 255 -1.94 -5.60 0.67
N PRO A 256 -1.98 -6.53 1.63
CA PRO A 256 -3.22 -7.12 2.11
C PRO A 256 -4.18 -6.05 2.60
N GLY A 257 -5.46 -6.18 2.27
CA GLY A 257 -6.50 -5.29 2.75
C GLY A 257 -6.63 -5.36 4.28
N GLY A 258 -6.70 -4.22 4.94
CA GLY A 258 -6.88 -4.14 6.40
C GLY A 258 -7.20 -2.72 6.85
N ALA A 259 -7.65 -2.58 8.10
CA ALA A 259 -8.07 -1.27 8.65
C ALA A 259 -6.93 -0.23 8.68
N ASP A 260 -5.68 -0.69 8.76
CA ASP A 260 -4.48 0.16 8.83
C ASP A 260 -3.79 0.33 7.47
N SER A 261 -4.41 -0.17 6.38
CA SER A 261 -3.87 -0.04 5.03
C SER A 261 -4.05 1.39 4.49
N LEU A 262 -3.20 1.80 3.55
CA LEU A 262 -3.36 3.08 2.87
C LEU A 262 -4.68 3.12 2.07
N THR A 263 -5.08 2.00 1.50
CA THR A 263 -6.38 1.85 0.84
C THR A 263 -7.54 2.15 1.80
N ALA A 264 -7.49 1.67 3.05
CA ALA A 264 -8.51 1.99 4.05
C ALA A 264 -8.56 3.49 4.37
N ALA A 265 -7.40 4.16 4.42
CA ALA A 265 -7.34 5.61 4.61
C ALA A 265 -7.93 6.37 3.40
N VAL A 266 -7.69 5.91 2.18
CA VAL A 266 -8.31 6.46 0.95
C VAL A 266 -9.83 6.28 1.00
N LEU A 267 -10.31 5.09 1.33
CA LEU A 267 -11.76 4.79 1.40
C LEU A 267 -12.50 5.51 2.52
N ALA A 268 -11.80 5.92 3.58
CA ALA A 268 -12.39 6.70 4.67
C ALA A 268 -12.67 8.17 4.30
N ASP A 269 -12.05 8.68 3.22
CA ASP A 269 -12.25 10.02 2.69
C ASP A 269 -13.00 9.91 1.36
N GLY A 270 -14.27 10.36 1.33
CA GLY A 270 -15.12 10.21 0.14
C GLY A 270 -14.59 10.91 -1.10
N ASP A 271 -13.94 12.07 -0.95
CA ASP A 271 -13.37 12.80 -2.09
C ASP A 271 -12.16 12.03 -2.67
N LEU A 272 -11.37 11.36 -1.80
CA LEU A 272 -10.26 10.52 -2.25
C LEU A 272 -10.76 9.21 -2.89
N ALA A 273 -11.79 8.61 -2.33
CA ALA A 273 -12.38 7.39 -2.87
C ALA A 273 -12.96 7.59 -4.28
N ASP A 274 -13.50 8.79 -4.55
CA ASP A 274 -14.03 9.12 -5.87
C ASP A 274 -12.92 9.45 -6.91
N ASP A 275 -11.73 9.85 -6.44
CA ASP A 275 -10.63 10.33 -7.30
C ASP A 275 -9.50 9.30 -7.50
N VAL A 276 -9.40 8.28 -6.65
CA VAL A 276 -8.22 7.39 -6.59
C VAL A 276 -8.58 5.93 -6.78
N THR A 277 -8.05 5.33 -7.82
CA THR A 277 -8.16 3.88 -8.03
C THR A 277 -7.17 3.11 -7.15
N THR A 278 -7.65 2.06 -6.47
CA THR A 278 -6.83 1.22 -5.59
C THR A 278 -6.91 -0.25 -5.94
N VAL A 279 -5.80 -0.97 -5.75
CA VAL A 279 -5.71 -2.43 -5.87
C VAL A 279 -4.98 -2.98 -4.66
N THR A 280 -5.65 -3.81 -3.88
CA THR A 280 -5.07 -4.51 -2.72
C THR A 280 -4.65 -5.94 -3.08
N GLY A 281 -3.85 -6.58 -2.21
CA GLY A 281 -3.38 -7.95 -2.44
C GLY A 281 -2.34 -8.05 -3.55
N THR A 282 -1.58 -6.98 -3.82
CA THR A 282 -0.59 -6.95 -4.92
C THR A 282 0.71 -7.69 -4.60
N GLU A 283 0.83 -8.35 -3.44
CA GLU A 283 1.81 -9.38 -3.15
C GLU A 283 1.45 -10.74 -3.79
N GLY A 284 0.17 -10.93 -4.14
CA GLY A 284 -0.35 -12.15 -4.74
C GLY A 284 -0.57 -12.03 -6.25
N VAL A 285 -0.72 -13.19 -6.91
CA VAL A 285 -0.93 -13.28 -8.36
C VAL A 285 -2.23 -12.62 -8.83
N VAL A 286 -3.25 -12.57 -7.97
CA VAL A 286 -4.55 -11.95 -8.30
C VAL A 286 -4.38 -10.44 -8.38
N GLY A 287 -3.83 -9.81 -7.34
CA GLY A 287 -3.61 -8.36 -7.31
C GLY A 287 -2.69 -7.88 -8.44
N THR A 288 -1.58 -8.61 -8.71
CA THR A 288 -0.68 -8.26 -9.81
C THR A 288 -1.31 -8.44 -11.20
N THR A 289 -2.31 -9.32 -11.33
CA THR A 289 -3.08 -9.47 -12.58
C THR A 289 -4.15 -8.38 -12.71
N VAL A 290 -4.80 -8.00 -11.63
CA VAL A 290 -5.85 -6.97 -11.61
C VAL A 290 -5.27 -5.57 -11.83
N LEU A 291 -4.07 -5.31 -11.32
CA LEU A 291 -3.42 -3.99 -11.34
C LEU A 291 -3.35 -3.34 -12.73
N PRO A 292 -2.87 -3.98 -13.81
CA PRO A 292 -2.86 -3.36 -15.13
C PRO A 292 -4.25 -3.12 -15.71
N LEU A 293 -5.25 -3.93 -15.36
CA LEU A 293 -6.65 -3.71 -15.76
C LEU A 293 -7.25 -2.50 -15.02
N ALA A 294 -6.97 -2.37 -13.73
CA ALA A 294 -7.37 -1.22 -12.93
C ALA A 294 -6.76 0.08 -13.46
N LEU A 295 -5.47 0.05 -13.83
CA LEU A 295 -4.80 1.20 -14.44
C LEU A 295 -5.42 1.54 -15.81
N ALA A 296 -5.77 0.55 -16.62
CA ALA A 296 -6.46 0.79 -17.89
C ALA A 296 -7.86 1.37 -17.69
N ALA A 297 -8.60 0.91 -16.69
CA ALA A 297 -9.92 1.45 -16.33
C ALA A 297 -9.82 2.91 -15.85
N ASP A 298 -8.82 3.20 -15.01
CA ASP A 298 -8.53 4.54 -14.50
C ASP A 298 -8.18 5.53 -15.62
N ILE A 299 -7.29 5.15 -16.53
CA ILE A 299 -6.97 5.93 -17.75
C ILE A 299 -8.24 6.15 -18.60
N GLY A 300 -9.15 5.18 -18.63
CA GLY A 300 -10.46 5.28 -19.29
C GLY A 300 -11.49 6.12 -18.54
N GLY A 301 -11.12 6.73 -17.39
CA GLY A 301 -11.98 7.58 -16.58
C GLY A 301 -12.90 6.82 -15.62
N THR A 302 -12.57 5.56 -15.29
CA THR A 302 -13.32 4.75 -14.32
C THR A 302 -12.48 4.52 -13.08
N VAL A 303 -12.79 5.22 -12.01
CA VAL A 303 -12.21 5.01 -10.69
C VAL A 303 -12.85 3.77 -10.05
N GLY A 304 -12.08 2.99 -9.32
CA GLY A 304 -12.59 1.80 -8.62
C GLY A 304 -11.59 1.21 -7.63
N HIS A 305 -12.12 0.36 -6.73
CA HIS A 305 -11.36 -0.27 -5.66
C HIS A 305 -11.47 -1.78 -5.81
N TYR A 306 -10.32 -2.44 -5.99
CA TYR A 306 -10.26 -3.85 -6.37
C TYR A 306 -9.36 -4.65 -5.42
N GLY A 307 -9.64 -5.95 -5.31
CA GLY A 307 -8.84 -6.90 -4.55
C GLY A 307 -9.36 -7.15 -3.14
N GLU A 308 -8.50 -7.52 -2.22
CA GLU A 308 -8.86 -7.89 -0.85
C GLU A 308 -9.37 -6.68 -0.06
N GLY A 309 -10.50 -6.85 0.64
CA GLY A 309 -11.11 -5.75 1.42
C GLY A 309 -11.91 -4.73 0.61
N ALA A 310 -12.02 -4.88 -0.71
CA ALA A 310 -12.98 -4.14 -1.52
C ALA A 310 -14.42 -4.52 -1.17
N GLU A 311 -15.40 -3.66 -1.47
CA GLU A 311 -16.83 -3.95 -1.26
C GLU A 311 -17.27 -5.24 -1.99
N ASP A 312 -16.73 -5.47 -3.19
CA ASP A 312 -16.83 -6.74 -3.91
C ASP A 312 -15.41 -7.23 -4.30
N PRO A 313 -14.79 -8.09 -3.48
CA PRO A 313 -13.44 -8.62 -3.77
C PRO A 313 -13.35 -9.44 -5.06
N SER A 314 -14.48 -9.87 -5.61
CA SER A 314 -14.56 -10.61 -6.88
C SER A 314 -14.72 -9.70 -8.10
N ALA A 315 -14.95 -8.40 -7.91
CA ALA A 315 -15.11 -7.46 -8.98
C ALA A 315 -13.79 -7.31 -9.77
N LEU A 316 -13.90 -7.45 -11.08
CA LEU A 316 -12.80 -7.14 -11.99
C LEU A 316 -12.98 -5.73 -12.54
N PRO A 317 -11.88 -4.99 -12.77
CA PRO A 317 -11.95 -3.73 -13.49
C PRO A 317 -12.64 -3.89 -14.83
N PRO A 318 -13.43 -2.88 -15.28
CA PRO A 318 -14.07 -2.94 -16.59
C PRO A 318 -13.01 -3.00 -17.70
N VAL A 319 -13.30 -3.78 -18.73
CA VAL A 319 -12.45 -3.83 -19.92
C VAL A 319 -12.68 -2.57 -20.73
N VAL A 320 -11.64 -1.76 -20.87
CA VAL A 320 -11.67 -0.48 -21.59
C VAL A 320 -10.77 -0.56 -22.81
N ALA A 321 -11.26 -0.14 -23.95
CA ALA A 321 -10.43 0.08 -25.14
C ALA A 321 -9.84 1.50 -25.05
N LEU A 322 -8.55 1.57 -24.86
CA LEU A 322 -7.86 2.86 -24.74
C LEU A 322 -7.44 3.38 -26.11
N ASP A 323 -7.62 4.68 -26.31
CA ASP A 323 -7.03 5.38 -27.45
C ASP A 323 -5.47 5.41 -27.31
N PRO A 324 -4.73 5.57 -28.41
CA PRO A 324 -3.28 5.78 -28.33
C PRO A 324 -2.91 6.96 -27.43
N PRO A 325 -1.78 6.89 -26.66
CA PRO A 325 -1.42 7.95 -25.73
C PRO A 325 -1.14 9.29 -26.45
N ASP A 326 -1.80 10.37 -26.01
CA ASP A 326 -1.63 11.73 -26.57
C ASP A 326 -0.52 12.50 -25.84
N ARG A 327 0.72 12.09 -26.05
CA ARG A 327 1.90 12.78 -25.50
C ARG A 327 2.08 14.17 -26.10
N ALA A 328 1.68 14.37 -27.36
CA ALA A 328 1.79 15.66 -28.04
C ALA A 328 0.83 16.70 -27.46
N GLY A 329 -0.42 16.31 -27.20
CA GLY A 329 -1.40 17.17 -26.53
C GLY A 329 -0.97 17.53 -25.12
N ARG A 330 -0.46 16.58 -24.34
CA ARG A 330 0.06 16.84 -22.97
C ARG A 330 1.27 17.80 -22.99
N ALA A 331 2.21 17.63 -23.93
CA ALA A 331 3.34 18.55 -24.10
C ALA A 331 2.87 19.96 -24.45
N ALA A 332 1.91 20.08 -25.38
CA ALA A 332 1.35 21.37 -25.77
C ALA A 332 0.58 22.04 -24.61
N ALA A 333 -0.19 21.30 -23.85
CA ALA A 333 -0.89 21.80 -22.67
C ALA A 333 0.06 22.31 -21.58
N ALA A 334 1.14 21.56 -21.29
CA ALA A 334 2.17 21.99 -20.36
C ALA A 334 2.89 23.26 -20.82
N ALA A 335 3.19 23.39 -22.13
CA ALA A 335 3.77 24.59 -22.70
C ALA A 335 2.83 25.79 -22.62
N ALA A 336 1.54 25.62 -22.91
CA ALA A 336 0.54 26.64 -22.77
C ALA A 336 0.38 27.14 -21.33
N ALA A 337 0.38 26.21 -20.37
CA ALA A 337 0.37 26.53 -18.93
C ALA A 337 1.62 27.32 -18.50
N ALA A 338 2.78 26.98 -19.07
CA ALA A 338 4.03 27.72 -18.80
C ALA A 338 4.03 29.15 -19.40
N ALA A 339 3.32 29.35 -20.50
CA ALA A 339 3.21 30.65 -21.19
C ALA A 339 2.10 31.55 -20.62
N ALA A 340 1.18 31.02 -19.83
CA ALA A 340 0.11 31.77 -19.20
C ALA A 340 0.68 32.79 -18.19
N PRO A 341 0.34 34.09 -18.26
CA PRO A 341 0.78 35.06 -17.26
C PRO A 341 0.21 34.64 -15.89
N ALA A 342 1.05 34.74 -14.85
CA ALA A 342 0.58 34.57 -13.48
C ALA A 342 -0.56 35.54 -13.23
N THR A 343 -1.78 35.05 -13.08
CA THR A 343 -2.94 35.88 -12.75
C THR A 343 -2.70 36.40 -11.34
N ASP A 344 -2.33 37.71 -11.27
CA ASP A 344 -2.25 38.46 -10.02
C ASP A 344 -3.60 38.35 -9.30
N ALA A 345 -3.64 37.58 -8.23
CA ALA A 345 -4.73 37.54 -7.26
C ALA A 345 -4.71 38.79 -6.33
N ALA A 346 -4.28 39.93 -6.86
CA ALA A 346 -4.21 41.22 -6.17
C ALA A 346 -5.07 42.27 -6.90
N GLY A 347 -6.39 42.10 -6.89
CA GLY A 347 -7.23 43.08 -7.55
C GLY A 347 -8.71 43.06 -7.23
N THR A 348 -9.09 43.02 -5.92
CA THR A 348 -10.42 43.50 -5.49
C THR A 348 -10.45 43.81 -3.99
N ALA A 349 -9.56 44.75 -3.59
CA ALA A 349 -9.70 45.40 -2.28
C ALA A 349 -9.43 46.91 -2.47
N GLY A 350 -10.32 47.63 -3.11
CA GLY A 350 -10.13 49.06 -3.28
C GLY A 350 -11.20 49.69 -4.14
N ASP A 351 -12.46 49.70 -3.72
CA ASP A 351 -13.38 50.77 -3.99
C ASP A 351 -14.70 50.65 -3.19
N ALA A 352 -14.62 51.04 -1.92
CA ALA A 352 -15.84 51.30 -1.13
C ALA A 352 -15.53 52.31 0.00
N ALA A 353 -14.99 53.49 -0.37
CA ALA A 353 -14.97 54.59 0.60
C ALA A 353 -14.88 55.92 -0.16
N ALA A 354 -15.96 56.40 -0.76
CA ALA A 354 -16.22 57.82 -0.98
C ALA A 354 -17.67 58.01 -1.45
N GLY A 355 -18.49 58.59 -0.62
CA GLY A 355 -19.79 59.08 -1.09
C GLY A 355 -20.85 59.15 0.00
N GLY A 356 -20.94 60.25 0.68
CA GLY A 356 -22.16 60.55 1.35
C GLY A 356 -22.11 61.42 2.58
N THR A 357 -21.80 62.69 2.40
CA THR A 357 -22.31 63.74 3.27
C THR A 357 -23.25 64.58 2.47
N GLU A 358 -24.33 65.01 3.11
CA GLU A 358 -25.29 66.08 2.85
C GLU A 358 -26.74 65.64 2.61
N GLY A 359 -27.63 66.07 3.55
CA GLY A 359 -29.08 66.15 3.47
C GLY A 359 -29.78 66.00 4.79
#